data_1278f7106b7ac379be9f1a149f931d1f
#
_entry.id   1278f7106b7ac379be9f1a149f931d1f
#
_cell.length_a   1.000
_cell.length_b   1.000
_cell.length_c   1.000
_cell.angle_alpha   90.00
_cell.angle_beta   90.00
_cell.angle_gamma   90.00
#
_symmetry.space_group_name_H-M   'P 1'
#
loop_
_entity.id
_entity.type
_entity.pdbx_description
1 polymer ?
#
loop_
_entity_poly.entity_id
_entity_poly.type
_entity_poly.pdbx_seq_one_letter_code
_entity_poly.pdbx_strand_id
1 'polypeptide(L)'
;MKNSLFRYVCLVVSLLICSFADAQQKANYKLAEKFRLLEQNPIIKYSTEVKPTFINGTDCFYYSFTTREGKKYYYVNPKKKEKRLLFDTAELLSKIAVYTKKAYSSADPYLSFTFMKDNETIRIDFDRGLYTYNIHTKALKQLNEKPSY
;
A
#
# COMPACT_ATOMS: atom_id res chain seq x y z
N MET A 1 -36.27 53.28 30.84
CA MET A 1 -36.81 52.34 29.78
C MET A 1 -35.77 51.85 28.77
N LYS A 2 -34.70 52.55 28.44
CA LYS A 2 -33.67 52.12 27.47
C LYS A 2 -32.90 50.85 27.88
N ASN A 3 -32.64 50.65 29.16
CA ASN A 3 -31.84 49.52 29.66
C ASN A 3 -32.58 48.15 29.67
N SER A 4 -33.90 48.20 29.68
CA SER A 4 -34.73 46.97 29.66
C SER A 4 -34.73 46.36 28.25
N LEU A 5 -34.89 47.18 27.23
CA LEU A 5 -34.91 46.73 25.83
C LEU A 5 -33.58 46.06 25.43
N PHE A 6 -32.46 46.65 25.86
CA PHE A 6 -31.13 46.10 25.61
C PHE A 6 -30.94 44.71 26.25
N ARG A 7 -31.44 44.51 27.46
CA ARG A 7 -31.41 43.20 28.15
C ARG A 7 -32.20 42.13 27.41
N TYR A 8 -33.38 42.47 26.90
CA TYR A 8 -34.19 41.54 26.12
C TYR A 8 -33.53 41.17 24.78
N VAL A 9 -32.90 42.15 24.11
CA VAL A 9 -32.17 41.90 22.85
C VAL A 9 -30.98 40.96 23.09
N CYS A 10 -30.21 41.19 24.16
CA CYS A 10 -29.09 40.30 24.52
C CYS A 10 -29.57 38.88 24.84
N LEU A 11 -30.72 38.75 25.51
CA LEU A 11 -31.27 37.44 25.85
C LEU A 11 -31.76 36.66 24.62
N VAL A 12 -32.40 37.35 23.67
CA VAL A 12 -32.84 36.74 22.41
C VAL A 12 -31.65 36.35 21.53
N VAL A 13 -30.60 37.18 21.45
CA VAL A 13 -29.36 36.87 20.72
C VAL A 13 -28.66 35.67 21.34
N SER A 14 -28.59 35.60 22.67
CA SER A 14 -28.01 34.46 23.39
C SER A 14 -28.75 33.15 23.13
N LEU A 15 -30.09 33.17 23.09
CA LEU A 15 -30.92 32.01 22.76
C LEU A 15 -30.75 31.57 21.30
N LEU A 16 -30.60 32.50 20.36
CA LEU A 16 -30.32 32.21 18.96
C LEU A 16 -28.95 31.53 18.75
N ILE A 17 -27.94 31.96 19.51
CA ILE A 17 -26.59 31.33 19.42
C ILE A 17 -26.60 29.91 19.96
N CYS A 18 -27.38 29.60 20.99
CA CYS A 18 -27.50 28.23 21.50
C CYS A 18 -28.16 27.26 20.53
N SER A 19 -29.03 27.74 19.63
CA SER A 19 -29.65 26.85 18.63
C SER A 19 -28.73 26.39 17.47
N PHE A 20 -27.58 27.04 17.32
CA PHE A 20 -26.56 26.61 16.35
C PHE A 20 -25.57 25.59 16.89
N ALA A 21 -25.62 25.25 18.19
CA ALA A 21 -24.73 24.27 18.80
C ALA A 21 -25.06 22.80 18.45
N ASP A 22 -26.20 22.52 17.85
CA ASP A 22 -26.59 21.19 17.37
C ASP A 22 -25.92 20.79 16.04
N ALA A 23 -25.05 21.63 15.49
CA ALA A 23 -24.26 21.34 14.29
C ALA A 23 -23.02 20.46 14.55
N GLN A 24 -22.89 19.83 15.71
CA GLN A 24 -22.02 18.69 15.84
C GLN A 24 -22.63 17.57 14.99
N GLN A 25 -22.07 17.40 13.80
CA GLN A 25 -22.31 16.27 12.92
C GLN A 25 -22.35 15.02 13.79
N LYS A 26 -23.54 14.43 14.00
CA LYS A 26 -23.68 13.16 14.74
C LYS A 26 -22.71 12.21 14.08
N ALA A 27 -21.59 11.93 14.77
CA ALA A 27 -20.59 11.01 14.27
C ALA A 27 -21.32 9.74 13.86
N ASN A 28 -21.11 9.30 12.63
CA ASN A 28 -21.80 8.15 12.11
C ASN A 28 -21.20 6.87 12.72
N TYR A 29 -21.53 6.63 13.99
CA TYR A 29 -21.03 5.51 14.76
C TYR A 29 -21.32 4.15 14.09
N LYS A 30 -22.44 4.03 13.36
CA LYS A 30 -22.75 2.82 12.58
C LYS A 30 -21.74 2.61 11.45
N LEU A 31 -21.30 3.69 10.81
CA LEU A 31 -20.25 3.61 9.77
C LEU A 31 -18.90 3.28 10.40
N ALA A 32 -18.53 3.93 11.50
CA ALA A 32 -17.30 3.65 12.24
C ALA A 32 -17.26 2.20 12.74
N GLU A 33 -18.36 1.68 13.27
CA GLU A 33 -18.46 0.29 13.71
C GLU A 33 -18.34 -0.69 12.53
N LYS A 34 -18.94 -0.38 11.39
CA LYS A 34 -18.78 -1.16 10.18
C LYS A 34 -17.31 -1.22 9.72
N PHE A 35 -16.56 -0.12 9.78
CA PHE A 35 -15.13 -0.12 9.50
C PHE A 35 -14.35 -0.94 10.51
N ARG A 36 -14.65 -0.84 11.80
CA ARG A 36 -14.02 -1.65 12.86
C ARG A 36 -14.26 -3.15 12.66
N LEU A 37 -15.46 -3.54 12.28
CA LEU A 37 -15.80 -4.94 11.97
C LEU A 37 -15.09 -5.42 10.71
N LEU A 38 -14.85 -4.53 9.73
CA LEU A 38 -14.08 -4.83 8.53
C LEU A 38 -12.61 -5.06 8.86
N GLU A 39 -12.01 -4.27 9.77
CA GLU A 39 -10.62 -4.48 10.22
C GLU A 39 -10.45 -5.78 11.03
N GLN A 40 -11.45 -6.16 11.81
CA GLN A 40 -11.44 -7.41 12.60
C GLN A 40 -11.78 -8.65 11.78
N ASN A 41 -12.25 -8.47 10.54
CA ASN A 41 -12.64 -9.60 9.70
C ASN A 41 -11.40 -10.20 9.03
N PRO A 42 -11.03 -11.47 9.36
CA PRO A 42 -9.83 -12.12 8.78
C PRO A 42 -9.93 -12.34 7.26
N ILE A 43 -11.10 -12.09 6.66
CA ILE A 43 -11.31 -12.16 5.21
C ILE A 43 -10.74 -10.92 4.50
N ILE A 44 -10.54 -9.79 5.20
CA ILE A 44 -9.96 -8.57 4.60
C ILE A 44 -8.45 -8.56 4.83
N LYS A 45 -7.74 -9.37 4.10
CA LYS A 45 -6.27 -9.39 4.04
C LYS A 45 -5.70 -8.31 3.11
N TYR A 46 -6.35 -7.14 3.04
CA TYR A 46 -5.86 -6.07 2.16
C TYR A 46 -4.93 -5.14 2.94
N SER A 47 -3.89 -4.66 2.26
CA SER A 47 -3.04 -3.63 2.83
C SER A 47 -3.84 -2.34 3.00
N THR A 48 -3.96 -1.85 4.23
CA THR A 48 -4.53 -0.53 4.55
C THR A 48 -3.45 0.54 4.58
N GLU A 49 -2.19 0.12 4.65
CA GLU A 49 -1.01 1.00 4.76
C GLU A 49 -0.02 0.72 3.63
N VAL A 50 0.54 1.79 3.08
CA VAL A 50 1.63 1.73 2.11
C VAL A 50 2.94 2.01 2.84
N LYS A 51 3.86 1.02 2.84
CA LYS A 51 5.22 1.16 3.39
C LYS A 51 6.21 1.25 2.23
N PRO A 52 6.68 2.47 1.90
CA PRO A 52 7.62 2.66 0.80
C PRO A 52 9.02 2.19 1.21
N THR A 53 9.71 1.52 0.30
CA THR A 53 11.13 1.19 0.40
C THR A 53 11.87 1.96 -0.67
N PHE A 54 12.76 2.88 -0.28
CA PHE A 54 13.53 3.69 -1.21
C PHE A 54 14.64 2.88 -1.86
N ILE A 55 14.88 3.16 -3.15
CA ILE A 55 15.95 2.54 -3.92
C ILE A 55 17.21 3.36 -3.72
N ASN A 56 18.29 2.73 -3.25
CA ASN A 56 19.51 3.40 -2.86
C ASN A 56 20.05 4.36 -3.95
N GLY A 57 20.37 5.58 -3.52
CA GLY A 57 20.92 6.63 -4.40
C GLY A 57 19.90 7.29 -5.34
N THR A 58 18.61 7.03 -5.14
CA THR A 58 17.53 7.62 -5.96
C THR A 58 16.38 8.13 -5.11
N ASP A 59 15.53 9.00 -5.69
CA ASP A 59 14.24 9.38 -5.09
C ASP A 59 13.12 8.36 -5.41
N CYS A 60 13.44 7.32 -6.16
CA CYS A 60 12.50 6.27 -6.52
C CYS A 60 12.29 5.31 -5.34
N PHE A 61 11.11 4.76 -5.27
CA PHE A 61 10.77 3.77 -4.25
C PHE A 61 9.84 2.70 -4.81
N TYR A 62 9.77 1.60 -4.10
CA TYR A 62 8.76 0.58 -4.35
C TYR A 62 7.98 0.28 -3.07
N TYR A 63 6.81 -0.28 -3.24
CA TYR A 63 5.99 -0.78 -2.15
C TYR A 63 5.19 -1.99 -2.58
N SER A 64 4.80 -2.81 -1.63
CA SER A 64 3.87 -3.91 -1.86
C SER A 64 2.47 -3.54 -1.39
N PHE A 65 1.47 -4.04 -2.11
CA PHE A 65 0.08 -3.87 -1.75
C PHE A 65 -0.69 -5.16 -2.01
N THR A 66 -1.40 -5.65 -0.98
CA THR A 66 -2.19 -6.87 -1.09
C THR A 66 -3.57 -6.55 -1.63
N THR A 67 -3.94 -7.18 -2.73
CA THR A 67 -5.24 -7.06 -3.40
C THR A 67 -5.98 -8.39 -3.33
N ARG A 68 -7.21 -8.43 -3.85
CA ARG A 68 -7.97 -9.70 -4.02
C ARG A 68 -7.25 -10.72 -4.90
N GLU A 69 -6.44 -10.23 -5.83
CA GLU A 69 -5.70 -11.04 -6.79
C GLU A 69 -4.32 -11.46 -6.26
N GLY A 70 -3.99 -11.12 -5.01
CA GLY A 70 -2.72 -11.38 -4.37
C GLY A 70 -1.86 -10.13 -4.16
N LYS A 71 -0.61 -10.34 -3.77
CA LYS A 71 0.34 -9.28 -3.46
C LYS A 71 0.96 -8.73 -4.73
N LYS A 72 0.82 -7.42 -4.94
CA LYS A 72 1.40 -6.69 -6.08
C LYS A 72 2.50 -5.76 -5.59
N TYR A 73 3.52 -5.56 -6.42
CA TYR A 73 4.64 -4.68 -6.14
C TYR A 73 4.64 -3.52 -7.13
N TYR A 74 4.70 -2.31 -6.62
CA TYR A 74 4.65 -1.08 -7.42
C TYR A 74 5.97 -0.32 -7.34
N TYR A 75 6.47 0.11 -8.47
CA TYR A 75 7.58 1.04 -8.61
C TYR A 75 7.02 2.45 -8.80
N VAL A 76 7.62 3.44 -8.12
CA VAL A 76 7.25 4.85 -8.21
C VAL A 76 8.47 5.70 -8.47
N ASN A 77 8.40 6.53 -9.49
CA ASN A 77 9.38 7.57 -9.78
C ASN A 77 8.71 8.96 -9.63
N PRO A 78 8.91 9.68 -8.50
CA PRO A 78 8.25 10.96 -8.27
C PRO A 78 8.63 12.04 -9.29
N LYS A 79 9.89 12.07 -9.73
CA LYS A 79 10.39 13.06 -10.71
C LYS A 79 9.70 12.92 -12.06
N LYS A 80 9.47 11.68 -12.50
CA LYS A 80 8.78 11.40 -13.77
C LYS A 80 7.26 11.30 -13.60
N LYS A 81 6.73 11.42 -12.37
CA LYS A 81 5.32 11.19 -12.02
C LYS A 81 4.83 9.82 -12.53
N GLU A 82 5.69 8.82 -12.49
CA GLU A 82 5.45 7.47 -12.99
C GLU A 82 5.12 6.53 -11.83
N LYS A 83 4.06 5.76 -12.00
CA LYS A 83 3.71 4.62 -11.15
C LYS A 83 3.39 3.42 -12.05
N ARG A 84 4.08 2.31 -11.85
CA ARG A 84 3.84 1.07 -12.60
C ARG A 84 4.04 -0.15 -11.73
N LEU A 85 3.59 -1.31 -12.18
CA LEU A 85 3.99 -2.57 -11.57
C LEU A 85 5.51 -2.73 -11.70
N LEU A 86 6.14 -3.15 -10.60
CA LEU A 86 7.57 -3.48 -10.60
C LEU A 86 7.81 -4.72 -11.46
N PHE A 87 6.96 -5.73 -11.27
CA PHE A 87 6.88 -6.95 -12.09
C PHE A 87 5.49 -7.56 -11.94
N ASP A 88 5.10 -8.38 -12.89
CA ASP A 88 3.95 -9.27 -12.77
C ASP A 88 4.39 -10.53 -12.01
N THR A 89 3.76 -10.79 -10.86
CA THR A 89 4.14 -11.91 -9.99
C THR A 89 3.89 -13.26 -10.67
N ALA A 90 2.80 -13.39 -11.40
CA ALA A 90 2.47 -14.65 -12.10
C ALA A 90 3.47 -14.91 -13.24
N GLU A 91 3.79 -13.87 -14.03
CA GLU A 91 4.80 -13.95 -15.09
C GLU A 91 6.18 -14.31 -14.52
N LEU A 92 6.59 -13.67 -13.43
CA LEU A 92 7.86 -13.92 -12.76
C LEU A 92 7.96 -15.35 -12.25
N LEU A 93 6.93 -15.84 -11.55
CA LEU A 93 6.89 -17.20 -11.02
C LEU A 93 6.85 -18.25 -12.14
N SER A 94 6.17 -17.98 -13.26
CA SER A 94 6.19 -18.89 -14.43
C SER A 94 7.60 -19.02 -15.01
N LYS A 95 8.36 -17.92 -15.06
CA LYS A 95 9.77 -17.96 -15.50
C LYS A 95 10.67 -18.73 -14.52
N ILE A 96 10.46 -18.55 -13.20
CA ILE A 96 11.19 -19.31 -12.18
C ILE A 96 10.84 -20.80 -12.26
N ALA A 97 9.59 -21.15 -12.53
CA ALA A 97 9.13 -22.52 -12.68
C ALA A 97 9.90 -23.31 -13.76
N VAL A 98 10.38 -22.64 -14.81
CA VAL A 98 11.23 -23.26 -15.86
C VAL A 98 12.54 -23.80 -15.27
N TYR A 99 13.14 -23.07 -14.33
CA TYR A 99 14.39 -23.46 -13.68
C TYR A 99 14.18 -24.53 -12.61
N THR A 100 13.12 -24.38 -11.81
CA THR A 100 12.86 -25.26 -10.65
C THR A 100 12.05 -26.51 -11.00
N LYS A 101 11.38 -26.50 -12.17
CA LYS A 101 10.42 -27.54 -12.59
C LYS A 101 9.26 -27.72 -11.60
N LYS A 102 8.88 -26.66 -10.88
CA LYS A 102 7.79 -26.66 -9.91
C LYS A 102 6.73 -25.62 -10.32
N ALA A 103 5.48 -25.88 -9.99
CA ALA A 103 4.39 -24.92 -10.12
C ALA A 103 4.27 -24.08 -8.84
N TYR A 104 4.08 -22.78 -8.98
CA TYR A 104 3.93 -21.83 -7.85
C TYR A 104 2.60 -21.11 -7.95
N SER A 105 1.99 -20.87 -6.77
CA SER A 105 0.80 -20.01 -6.67
C SER A 105 1.21 -18.54 -6.64
N SER A 106 0.53 -17.70 -7.40
CA SER A 106 0.74 -16.25 -7.40
C SER A 106 -0.02 -15.52 -6.30
N ALA A 107 -0.88 -16.23 -5.54
CA ALA A 107 -1.78 -15.59 -4.58
C ALA A 107 -1.03 -14.89 -3.43
N ASP A 108 0.01 -15.53 -2.88
CA ASP A 108 0.83 -14.93 -1.81
C ASP A 108 2.24 -15.55 -1.80
N PRO A 109 3.07 -15.31 -2.83
CA PRO A 109 4.43 -15.81 -2.82
C PRO A 109 5.26 -14.99 -1.84
N TYR A 110 6.00 -15.67 -0.97
CA TYR A 110 7.03 -15.00 -0.18
C TYR A 110 8.25 -14.75 -1.09
N LEU A 111 8.29 -13.55 -1.69
CA LEU A 111 9.39 -13.09 -2.53
C LEU A 111 10.27 -12.12 -1.73
N SER A 112 11.53 -12.50 -1.51
CA SER A 112 12.55 -11.59 -1.02
C SER A 112 13.35 -11.07 -2.21
N PHE A 113 13.51 -9.76 -2.33
CA PHE A 113 14.32 -9.18 -3.39
C PHE A 113 14.99 -7.89 -2.96
N THR A 114 16.09 -7.56 -3.63
CA THR A 114 16.86 -6.31 -3.45
C THR A 114 17.25 -5.75 -4.80
N PHE A 115 17.26 -4.41 -4.91
CA PHE A 115 17.78 -3.74 -6.09
C PHE A 115 19.31 -3.86 -6.14
N MET A 116 19.85 -4.13 -7.32
CA MET A 116 21.27 -4.08 -7.59
C MET A 116 21.73 -2.63 -7.81
N LYS A 117 23.05 -2.41 -7.94
CA LYS A 117 23.63 -1.06 -8.09
C LYS A 117 23.18 -0.30 -9.33
N ASP A 118 22.71 -1.00 -10.36
CA ASP A 118 22.19 -0.42 -11.60
C ASP A 118 20.76 0.15 -11.45
N ASN A 119 20.07 -0.13 -10.32
CA ASN A 119 18.69 0.26 -10.04
C ASN A 119 17.66 -0.21 -11.10
N GLU A 120 18.05 -1.11 -11.98
CA GLU A 120 17.21 -1.71 -13.04
C GLU A 120 17.07 -3.23 -12.86
N THR A 121 18.02 -3.83 -12.18
CA THR A 121 18.04 -5.27 -11.91
C THR A 121 17.73 -5.51 -10.45
N ILE A 122 16.84 -6.46 -10.20
CA ILE A 122 16.57 -6.98 -8.84
C ILE A 122 17.18 -8.36 -8.69
N ARG A 123 17.79 -8.62 -7.55
CA ARG A 123 18.20 -9.95 -7.10
C ARG A 123 17.05 -10.52 -6.29
N ILE A 124 16.60 -11.69 -6.67
CA ILE A 124 15.45 -12.38 -6.06
C ILE A 124 15.97 -13.64 -5.38
N ASP A 125 15.60 -13.82 -4.09
CA ASP A 125 15.77 -15.06 -3.35
C ASP A 125 14.41 -15.74 -3.25
N PHE A 126 14.28 -16.92 -3.87
CA PHE A 126 13.04 -17.65 -3.89
C PHE A 126 13.30 -19.17 -4.04
N ASP A 127 12.62 -19.97 -3.21
CA ASP A 127 12.67 -21.45 -3.19
C ASP A 127 14.11 -22.01 -3.26
N ARG A 128 15.01 -21.47 -2.42
CA ARG A 128 16.43 -21.83 -2.35
C ARG A 128 17.24 -21.55 -3.63
N GLY A 129 16.70 -20.75 -4.52
CA GLY A 129 17.37 -20.27 -5.72
C GLY A 129 17.58 -18.77 -5.69
N LEU A 130 18.68 -18.32 -6.28
CA LEU A 130 18.97 -16.92 -6.52
C LEU A 130 18.80 -16.61 -7.98
N TYR A 131 18.11 -15.51 -8.26
CA TYR A 131 17.82 -15.07 -9.61
C TYR A 131 18.12 -13.57 -9.74
N THR A 132 18.45 -13.14 -10.95
CA THR A 132 18.43 -11.73 -11.34
C THR A 132 17.30 -11.51 -12.34
N TYR A 133 16.58 -10.43 -12.16
CA TYR A 133 15.48 -10.02 -13.02
C TYR A 133 15.60 -8.54 -13.37
N ASN A 134 15.66 -8.21 -14.66
CA ASN A 134 15.65 -6.82 -15.11
C ASN A 134 14.22 -6.34 -15.26
N ILE A 135 13.88 -5.23 -14.57
CA ILE A 135 12.52 -4.69 -14.46
C ILE A 135 12.00 -4.04 -15.76
N HIS A 136 12.86 -3.79 -16.73
CA HIS A 136 12.50 -3.22 -18.02
C HIS A 136 12.40 -4.28 -19.11
N THR A 137 13.44 -5.10 -19.25
CA THR A 137 13.49 -6.15 -20.29
C THR A 137 12.75 -7.40 -19.89
N LYS A 138 12.40 -7.55 -18.60
CA LYS A 138 11.78 -8.74 -18.01
C LYS A 138 12.62 -10.02 -18.15
N ALA A 139 13.91 -9.86 -18.40
CA ALA A 139 14.84 -10.98 -18.51
C ALA A 139 15.13 -11.55 -17.13
N LEU A 140 14.98 -12.87 -16.96
CA LEU A 140 15.31 -13.62 -15.76
C LEU A 140 16.54 -14.49 -16.02
N LYS A 141 17.48 -14.50 -15.09
CA LYS A 141 18.64 -15.40 -15.10
C LYS A 141 18.80 -16.03 -13.72
N GLN A 142 19.05 -17.32 -13.66
CA GLN A 142 19.42 -17.99 -12.41
C GLN A 142 20.90 -17.73 -12.11
N LEU A 143 21.22 -17.44 -10.86
CA LEU A 143 22.58 -17.35 -10.37
C LEU A 143 23.02 -18.71 -9.81
N ASN A 144 24.29 -19.07 -10.06
CA ASN A 144 24.88 -20.31 -9.52
C ASN A 144 25.39 -20.14 -8.08
N GLU A 145 25.10 -19.01 -7.45
CA GLU A 145 25.44 -18.74 -6.06
C GLU A 145 24.47 -19.42 -5.11
N LYS A 146 24.97 -19.87 -3.95
CA LYS A 146 24.10 -20.36 -2.89
C LYS A 146 23.41 -19.15 -2.20
N PRO A 147 22.12 -19.26 -1.82
CA PRO A 147 21.48 -18.25 -0.99
C PRO A 147 22.28 -18.10 0.32
N SER A 148 22.54 -16.86 0.72
CA SER A 148 23.08 -16.57 2.05
C SER A 148 21.92 -16.53 3.04
N TYR A 149 21.84 -17.52 3.91
CA TYR A 149 20.93 -17.53 5.05
C TYR A 149 21.64 -17.04 6.28
#